data_b69d51434bc6006519fc15ceb52c1fd4
#
_entry.id   b69d51434bc6006519fc15ceb52c1fd4
#
_cell.length_a   1.000
_cell.length_b   1.000
_cell.length_c   1.000
_cell.angle_alpha   90.00
_cell.angle_beta   90.00
_cell.angle_gamma   90.00
#
_symmetry.space_group_name_H-M   'P 1'
#
loop_
_entity.id
_entity.type
_entity.pdbx_description
1 polymer ?
#
loop_
_entity_poly.entity_id
_entity_poly.type
_entity_poly.pdbx_seq_one_letter_code
_entity_poly.pdbx_strand_id
1 'polypeptide(L)'
;MNKTIKSALLGASLSVSLIAAPLFAATEQTQSHLKTLLGELLHLEQQLEARVPGEDTIQPGANYTIKPGDSLGGIAKRAYGDTDLKPSLVMQMMVENNPTAFFRNNANFIYAGKIIRIPSVEDFRNMLFSGQSDSLL
;
A
#
# COMPACT_ATOMS: atom_id res chain seq x y z
N MET A 1 27.02 42.81 66.60
CA MET A 1 25.62 42.73 66.24
C MET A 1 25.54 42.36 64.79
N ASN A 2 25.31 41.11 64.53
CA ASN A 2 25.37 40.50 63.16
C ASN A 2 23.99 40.42 62.59
N LYS A 3 23.77 41.09 61.45
CA LYS A 3 22.56 40.85 60.62
C LYS A 3 22.92 39.99 59.44
N THR A 4 22.43 38.75 59.50
CA THR A 4 22.52 37.77 58.46
C THR A 4 21.56 38.11 57.34
N ILE A 5 22.08 38.32 56.13
CA ILE A 5 21.27 38.52 54.95
C ILE A 5 21.05 37.15 54.30
N LYS A 6 19.82 36.65 54.31
CA LYS A 6 19.45 35.46 53.57
C LYS A 6 19.20 35.83 52.12
N SER A 7 20.10 35.41 51.21
CA SER A 7 19.85 35.46 49.78
C SER A 7 18.93 34.34 49.36
N ALA A 8 17.73 34.67 48.91
CA ALA A 8 16.82 33.74 48.25
C ALA A 8 17.23 33.64 46.77
N LEU A 9 17.79 32.50 46.36
CA LEU A 9 17.97 32.14 44.97
C LEU A 9 16.61 31.68 44.42
N LEU A 10 15.98 32.49 43.58
CA LEU A 10 14.90 32.06 42.71
C LEU A 10 15.48 31.27 41.56
N GLY A 11 15.38 29.96 41.64
CA GLY A 11 15.65 29.09 40.49
C GLY A 11 14.52 29.19 39.48
N ALA A 12 14.73 29.90 38.39
CA ALA A 12 13.84 29.86 37.26
C ALA A 12 14.07 28.51 36.52
N SER A 13 13.20 27.57 36.77
CA SER A 13 13.11 26.34 36.01
C SER A 13 12.53 26.67 34.61
N LEU A 14 13.41 26.77 33.61
CA LEU A 14 13.02 26.76 32.21
C LEU A 14 12.62 25.33 31.85
N SER A 15 11.32 25.04 31.93
CA SER A 15 10.75 23.84 31.32
C SER A 15 10.74 24.03 29.80
N VAL A 16 11.77 23.52 29.16
CA VAL A 16 11.77 23.31 27.71
C VAL A 16 10.78 22.18 27.43
N SER A 17 9.54 22.55 27.14
CA SER A 17 8.55 21.63 26.57
C SER A 17 9.01 21.26 25.16
N LEU A 18 9.65 20.12 25.06
CA LEU A 18 10.03 19.51 23.79
C LEU A 18 8.74 19.02 23.10
N ILE A 19 8.17 19.86 22.24
CA ILE A 19 7.06 19.51 21.35
C ILE A 19 7.66 18.73 20.18
N ALA A 20 8.12 17.50 20.43
CA ALA A 20 8.64 16.59 19.40
C ALA A 20 7.75 15.35 19.19
N ALA A 21 6.60 15.27 19.88
CA ALA A 21 5.76 14.07 19.86
C ALA A 21 4.98 13.81 18.56
N PRO A 22 4.51 14.78 17.74
CA PRO A 22 3.67 14.45 16.60
C PRO A 22 4.45 13.90 15.38
N LEU A 23 5.73 14.21 15.22
CA LEU A 23 6.50 13.75 14.07
C LEU A 23 6.92 12.26 14.19
N PHE A 24 7.23 11.82 15.40
CA PHE A 24 7.61 10.41 15.66
C PHE A 24 6.42 9.45 15.53
N ALA A 25 5.23 9.85 15.97
CA ALA A 25 4.04 9.02 15.89
C ALA A 25 3.59 8.77 14.43
N ALA A 26 3.73 9.75 13.54
CA ALA A 26 3.42 9.60 12.12
C ALA A 26 4.36 8.60 11.43
N THR A 27 5.64 8.58 11.81
CA THR A 27 6.65 7.65 11.25
C THR A 27 6.39 6.21 11.69
N GLU A 28 6.03 5.97 12.95
CA GLU A 28 5.71 4.63 13.45
C GLU A 28 4.43 4.05 12.83
N GLN A 29 3.40 4.86 12.63
CA GLN A 29 2.17 4.44 11.97
C GLN A 29 2.43 4.06 10.50
N THR A 30 3.24 4.82 9.79
CA THR A 30 3.60 4.52 8.40
C THR A 30 4.41 3.22 8.31
N GLN A 31 5.36 2.99 9.21
CA GLN A 31 6.15 1.77 9.26
C GLN A 31 5.31 0.54 9.63
N SER A 32 4.36 0.67 10.56
CA SER A 32 3.47 -0.43 10.93
C SER A 32 2.54 -0.80 9.77
N HIS A 33 2.03 0.18 9.04
CA HIS A 33 1.17 -0.04 7.86
C HIS A 33 1.93 -0.75 6.74
N LEU A 34 3.18 -0.34 6.49
CA LEU A 34 4.05 -0.99 5.51
C LEU A 34 4.35 -2.45 5.89
N LYS A 35 4.65 -2.72 7.15
CA LYS A 35 4.87 -4.10 7.63
C LYS A 35 3.65 -4.98 7.42
N THR A 36 2.46 -4.44 7.67
CA THR A 36 1.19 -5.15 7.42
C THR A 36 1.03 -5.48 5.95
N LEU A 37 1.20 -4.49 5.07
CA LEU A 37 1.10 -4.69 3.61
C LEU A 37 2.14 -5.67 3.08
N LEU A 38 3.37 -5.62 3.58
CA LEU A 38 4.39 -6.60 3.21
C LEU A 38 4.03 -8.01 3.69
N GLY A 39 3.44 -8.15 4.88
CA GLY A 39 2.94 -9.44 5.39
C GLY A 39 1.81 -9.98 4.50
N GLU A 40 0.87 -9.14 4.09
CA GLU A 40 -0.22 -9.49 3.16
C GLU A 40 0.33 -9.94 1.79
N LEU A 41 1.37 -9.26 1.26
CA LEU A 41 2.01 -9.65 0.01
C LEU A 41 2.73 -10.99 0.10
N LEU A 42 3.45 -11.24 1.20
CA LEU A 42 4.11 -12.55 1.42
C LEU A 42 3.09 -13.67 1.52
N HIS A 43 1.98 -13.43 2.20
CA HIS A 43 0.89 -14.41 2.30
C HIS A 43 0.25 -14.67 0.93
N LEU A 44 0.02 -13.62 0.14
CA LEU A 44 -0.48 -13.76 -1.23
C LEU A 44 0.50 -14.58 -2.10
N GLU A 45 1.80 -14.33 -2.01
CA GLU A 45 2.82 -15.08 -2.76
C GLU A 45 2.76 -16.57 -2.42
N GLN A 46 2.68 -16.92 -1.13
CA GLN A 46 2.53 -18.31 -0.69
C GLN A 46 1.21 -18.95 -1.17
N GLN A 47 0.10 -18.21 -1.15
CA GLN A 47 -1.18 -18.69 -1.67
C GLN A 47 -1.13 -18.96 -3.18
N LEU A 48 -0.47 -18.09 -3.93
CA LEU A 48 -0.33 -18.25 -5.38
C LEU A 48 0.57 -19.44 -5.74
N GLU A 49 1.64 -19.68 -4.99
CA GLU A 49 2.51 -20.86 -5.18
C GLU A 49 1.80 -22.17 -4.84
N ALA A 50 0.98 -22.18 -3.81
CA ALA A 50 0.20 -23.35 -3.40
C ALA A 50 -1.03 -23.60 -4.29
N ARG A 51 -1.41 -22.65 -5.13
CA ARG A 51 -2.62 -22.72 -5.94
C ARG A 51 -2.42 -23.63 -7.15
N VAL A 52 -3.29 -24.65 -7.26
CA VAL A 52 -3.37 -25.45 -8.47
C VAL A 52 -4.11 -24.63 -9.53
N PRO A 53 -3.50 -24.32 -10.69
CA PRO A 53 -4.15 -23.57 -11.75
C PRO A 53 -5.39 -24.33 -12.25
N GLY A 54 -6.56 -23.71 -12.14
CA GLY A 54 -7.79 -24.19 -12.77
C GLY A 54 -7.97 -23.58 -14.16
N GLU A 55 -8.95 -24.08 -14.92
CA GLU A 55 -9.22 -23.68 -16.31
C GLU A 55 -9.54 -22.16 -16.46
N ASP A 56 -10.09 -21.54 -15.41
CA ASP A 56 -10.42 -20.09 -15.35
C ASP A 56 -9.40 -19.25 -14.59
N THR A 57 -8.26 -19.81 -14.21
CA THR A 57 -7.24 -19.10 -13.44
C THR A 57 -6.44 -18.19 -14.35
N ILE A 58 -6.27 -16.93 -13.93
CA ILE A 58 -5.39 -15.95 -14.57
C ILE A 58 -4.11 -15.87 -13.75
N GLN A 59 -2.95 -15.96 -14.40
CA GLN A 59 -1.67 -15.88 -13.69
C GLN A 59 -1.27 -14.42 -13.45
N PRO A 60 -0.91 -14.02 -12.20
CA PRO A 60 -0.25 -12.74 -11.96
C PRO A 60 1.01 -12.59 -12.82
N GLY A 61 1.23 -11.39 -13.36
CA GLY A 61 2.31 -11.11 -14.30
C GLY A 61 2.02 -11.46 -15.77
N ALA A 62 0.94 -12.20 -16.05
CA ALA A 62 0.56 -12.57 -17.41
C ALA A 62 -0.28 -11.49 -18.11
N ASN A 63 -0.39 -11.60 -19.43
CA ASN A 63 -1.32 -10.82 -20.23
C ASN A 63 -2.68 -11.53 -20.30
N TYR A 64 -3.75 -10.76 -20.19
CA TYR A 64 -5.11 -11.25 -20.28
C TYR A 64 -5.94 -10.42 -21.25
N THR A 65 -6.65 -11.08 -22.17
CA THR A 65 -7.60 -10.41 -23.07
C THR A 65 -8.96 -10.30 -22.40
N ILE A 66 -9.45 -9.09 -22.19
CA ILE A 66 -10.76 -8.81 -21.58
C ILE A 66 -11.86 -9.41 -22.46
N LYS A 67 -12.67 -10.26 -21.89
CA LYS A 67 -13.83 -10.86 -22.57
C LYS A 67 -15.11 -10.03 -22.35
N PRO A 68 -16.07 -10.07 -23.28
CA PRO A 68 -17.39 -9.49 -23.03
C PRO A 68 -18.01 -10.04 -21.75
N GLY A 69 -18.49 -9.13 -20.88
CA GLY A 69 -19.07 -9.52 -19.58
C GLY A 69 -18.07 -9.60 -18.44
N ASP A 70 -16.76 -9.45 -18.69
CA ASP A 70 -15.79 -9.33 -17.62
C ASP A 70 -15.98 -8.04 -16.81
N SER A 71 -15.68 -8.13 -15.53
CA SER A 71 -15.50 -6.98 -14.65
C SER A 71 -14.08 -7.00 -14.08
N LEU A 72 -13.53 -5.83 -13.75
CA LEU A 72 -12.20 -5.74 -13.18
C LEU A 72 -12.08 -6.55 -11.87
N GLY A 73 -13.12 -6.48 -11.01
CA GLY A 73 -13.16 -7.28 -9.79
C GLY A 73 -13.19 -8.79 -10.05
N GLY A 74 -13.91 -9.23 -11.09
CA GLY A 74 -13.93 -10.64 -11.51
C GLY A 74 -12.58 -11.11 -12.04
N ILE A 75 -11.90 -10.28 -12.82
CA ILE A 75 -10.54 -10.55 -13.32
C ILE A 75 -9.56 -10.63 -12.13
N ALA A 76 -9.63 -9.67 -11.20
CA ALA A 76 -8.79 -9.65 -10.00
C ALA A 76 -9.00 -10.92 -9.14
N LYS A 77 -10.25 -11.33 -8.93
CA LYS A 77 -10.56 -12.55 -8.18
C LYS A 77 -10.01 -13.82 -8.86
N ARG A 78 -10.09 -13.90 -10.18
CA ARG A 78 -9.50 -15.01 -10.94
C ARG A 78 -7.97 -15.02 -10.91
N ALA A 79 -7.36 -13.84 -10.84
CA ALA A 79 -5.90 -13.71 -10.76
C ALA A 79 -5.36 -13.99 -9.36
N TYR A 80 -5.91 -13.36 -8.35
CA TYR A 80 -5.34 -13.39 -7.00
C TYR A 80 -6.10 -14.29 -6.01
N GLY A 81 -7.32 -14.73 -6.36
CA GLY A 81 -8.18 -15.50 -5.46
C GLY A 81 -8.79 -14.65 -4.35
N ASP A 82 -9.02 -15.26 -3.21
CA ASP A 82 -9.46 -14.58 -2.00
C ASP A 82 -8.20 -14.10 -1.25
N THR A 83 -7.73 -12.91 -1.62
CA THR A 83 -6.54 -12.27 -1.03
C THR A 83 -6.91 -11.37 0.13
N ASP A 84 -6.01 -11.23 1.11
CA ASP A 84 -6.11 -10.28 2.22
C ASP A 84 -5.87 -8.82 1.77
N LEU A 85 -5.32 -8.62 0.55
CA LEU A 85 -5.14 -7.28 0.01
C LEU A 85 -6.49 -6.59 -0.21
N LYS A 86 -6.55 -5.31 0.12
CA LYS A 86 -7.76 -4.51 -0.14
C LYS A 86 -8.12 -4.53 -1.62
N PRO A 87 -9.34 -4.92 -1.99
CA PRO A 87 -9.76 -4.98 -3.40
C PRO A 87 -9.56 -3.66 -4.15
N SER A 88 -9.71 -2.51 -3.47
CA SER A 88 -9.47 -1.19 -4.04
C SER A 88 -8.01 -0.99 -4.46
N LEU A 89 -7.05 -1.48 -3.67
CA LEU A 89 -5.62 -1.41 -4.00
C LEU A 89 -5.30 -2.25 -5.24
N VAL A 90 -5.82 -3.48 -5.28
CA VAL A 90 -5.65 -4.38 -6.43
C VAL A 90 -6.22 -3.75 -7.71
N MET A 91 -7.45 -3.25 -7.65
CA MET A 91 -8.10 -2.61 -8.81
C MET A 91 -7.37 -1.34 -9.25
N GLN A 92 -6.92 -0.51 -8.31
CA GLN A 92 -6.14 0.69 -8.63
C GLN A 92 -4.86 0.32 -9.37
N MET A 93 -4.10 -0.64 -8.88
CA MET A 93 -2.87 -1.12 -9.51
C MET A 93 -3.12 -1.66 -10.92
N MET A 94 -4.22 -2.40 -11.11
CA MET A 94 -4.60 -2.91 -12.44
C MET A 94 -4.92 -1.77 -13.41
N VAL A 95 -5.58 -0.71 -12.96
CA VAL A 95 -5.90 0.47 -13.79
C VAL A 95 -4.64 1.25 -14.14
N GLU A 96 -3.78 1.51 -13.17
CA GLU A 96 -2.53 2.26 -13.35
C GLU A 96 -1.58 1.58 -14.35
N ASN A 97 -1.47 0.25 -14.28
CA ASN A 97 -0.64 -0.52 -15.21
C ASN A 97 -1.25 -0.68 -16.62
N ASN A 98 -2.53 -0.35 -16.79
CA ASN A 98 -3.24 -0.56 -18.06
C ASN A 98 -4.13 0.63 -18.47
N PRO A 99 -3.60 1.84 -18.59
CA PRO A 99 -4.42 3.06 -18.77
C PRO A 99 -5.27 3.04 -20.03
N THR A 100 -4.89 2.30 -21.07
CA THR A 100 -5.62 2.24 -22.36
C THR A 100 -6.79 1.26 -22.34
N ALA A 101 -6.92 0.44 -21.30
CA ALA A 101 -7.98 -0.56 -21.20
C ALA A 101 -9.22 -0.05 -20.44
N PHE A 102 -9.14 1.14 -19.86
CA PHE A 102 -10.16 1.72 -19.00
C PHE A 102 -10.62 3.09 -19.50
N PHE A 103 -11.93 3.32 -19.52
CA PHE A 103 -12.46 4.64 -19.87
C PHE A 103 -12.13 5.65 -18.76
N ARG A 104 -11.33 6.66 -19.08
CA ARG A 104 -10.91 7.72 -18.14
C ARG A 104 -10.34 7.17 -16.83
N ASN A 105 -9.57 6.09 -16.89
CA ASN A 105 -9.00 5.39 -15.73
C ASN A 105 -10.05 4.93 -14.70
N ASN A 106 -11.28 4.67 -15.14
CA ASN A 106 -12.34 4.21 -14.26
C ASN A 106 -12.42 2.68 -14.27
N ALA A 107 -12.18 2.07 -13.11
CA ALA A 107 -12.20 0.62 -12.91
C ALA A 107 -13.54 -0.07 -13.29
N ASN A 108 -14.64 0.69 -13.30
CA ASN A 108 -15.96 0.16 -13.62
C ASN A 108 -16.25 0.12 -15.14
N PHE A 109 -15.41 0.77 -15.94
CA PHE A 109 -15.60 0.85 -17.39
C PHE A 109 -14.39 0.29 -18.12
N ILE A 110 -14.43 -1.01 -18.38
CA ILE A 110 -13.37 -1.74 -19.08
C ILE A 110 -13.79 -2.01 -20.53
N TYR A 111 -12.83 -2.02 -21.45
CA TYR A 111 -13.06 -2.31 -22.85
C TYR A 111 -12.81 -3.78 -23.17
N ALA A 112 -13.85 -4.49 -23.58
CA ALA A 112 -13.70 -5.85 -24.08
C ALA A 112 -12.77 -5.91 -25.32
N GLY A 113 -11.99 -6.96 -25.46
CA GLY A 113 -11.01 -7.15 -26.52
C GLY A 113 -9.68 -6.46 -26.28
N LYS A 114 -9.54 -5.61 -25.24
CA LYS A 114 -8.24 -5.06 -24.85
C LYS A 114 -7.43 -6.10 -24.11
N ILE A 115 -6.12 -6.05 -24.31
CA ILE A 115 -5.16 -6.85 -23.57
C ILE A 115 -4.69 -6.02 -22.37
N ILE A 116 -4.77 -6.59 -21.18
CA ILE A 116 -4.23 -6.02 -19.96
C ILE A 116 -3.12 -6.91 -19.41
N ARG A 117 -2.13 -6.30 -18.80
CA ARG A 117 -1.14 -7.01 -17.98
C ARG A 117 -1.67 -7.11 -16.56
N ILE A 118 -1.73 -8.33 -16.04
CA ILE A 118 -2.10 -8.58 -14.65
C ILE A 118 -0.87 -8.29 -13.78
N PRO A 119 -0.93 -7.38 -12.80
CA PRO A 119 0.20 -7.09 -11.93
C PRO A 119 0.72 -8.34 -11.22
N SER A 120 2.02 -8.49 -11.13
CA SER A 120 2.66 -9.53 -10.31
C SER A 120 2.76 -9.08 -8.84
N VAL A 121 3.10 -10.00 -7.94
CA VAL A 121 3.39 -9.65 -6.53
C VAL A 121 4.57 -8.68 -6.45
N GLU A 122 5.54 -8.82 -7.35
CA GLU A 122 6.69 -7.90 -7.43
C GLU A 122 6.27 -6.49 -7.86
N ASP A 123 5.30 -6.34 -8.76
CA ASP A 123 4.76 -5.03 -9.14
C ASP A 123 4.11 -4.32 -7.93
N PHE A 124 3.37 -5.05 -7.08
CA PHE A 124 2.83 -4.51 -5.83
C PHE A 124 3.94 -4.11 -4.85
N ARG A 125 4.96 -4.95 -4.71
CA ARG A 125 6.12 -4.66 -3.86
C ARG A 125 6.82 -3.38 -4.31
N ASN A 126 7.10 -3.25 -5.60
CA ASN A 126 7.75 -2.08 -6.18
C ASN A 126 6.93 -0.80 -5.98
N MET A 127 5.61 -0.86 -6.12
CA MET A 127 4.73 0.28 -5.85
C MET A 127 4.84 0.75 -4.38
N LEU A 128 4.86 -0.17 -3.42
CA LEU A 128 4.99 0.16 -2.01
C LEU A 128 6.33 0.84 -1.68
N PHE A 129 7.40 0.42 -2.34
CA PHE A 129 8.72 1.02 -2.10
C PHE A 129 8.95 2.31 -2.87
N SER A 130 8.38 2.48 -4.08
CA SER A 130 8.50 3.73 -4.84
C SER A 130 7.80 4.89 -4.15
N GLY A 131 6.65 4.67 -3.54
CA GLY A 131 5.94 5.69 -2.75
C GLY A 131 6.70 6.16 -1.50
N GLN A 132 7.69 5.40 -1.02
CA GLN A 132 8.57 5.81 0.09
C GLN A 132 9.75 6.68 -0.35
N SER A 133 10.23 6.50 -1.58
CA SER A 133 11.38 7.28 -2.09
C SER A 133 11.06 8.76 -2.24
N ASP A 134 9.80 9.09 -2.59
CA ASP A 134 9.36 10.47 -2.75
C ASP A 134 9.16 11.23 -1.42
N SER A 135 9.05 10.51 -0.31
CA SER A 135 8.89 11.10 1.03
C SER A 135 10.21 11.32 1.77
N LEU A 136 11.34 10.92 1.18
CA LEU A 136 12.68 11.05 1.76
C LEU A 136 13.54 12.15 1.07
N LEU A 137 13.02 12.82 0.04
CA LEU A 137 13.64 13.96 -0.63
C LEU A 137 12.95 15.27 -0.29
#